data_d1fd4dc1dac82539c59e5104e09f0260
#
_entry.id   d1fd4dc1dac82539c59e5104e09f0260
#
_cell.length_a   1.000
_cell.length_b   1.000
_cell.length_c   1.000
_cell.angle_alpha   90.00
_cell.angle_beta   90.00
_cell.angle_gamma   90.00
#
_symmetry.space_group_name_H-M   'P 1'
#
loop_
_entity.id
_entity.type
_entity.pdbx_description
1 polymer ?
#
loop_
_entity_poly.entity_id
_entity_poly.type
_entity_poly.pdbx_seq_one_letter_code
_entity_poly.pdbx_strand_id
1 'polypeptide(L)'
;MVEVRFYDTVNDELLKFAVIISQSNGKWVFCKHKERDTYEVPGGHREAGENILETAKRELQEETGAIKFEIKPICVYSVTGKTRVNDTGEETFGLLYFAEITEFTKELHSEMEKVVLMDKLPENWTYPLIQPKLIEKYLQMKNFVDDTCLLYTSDAADE
;
A
#
# COMPACT_ATOMS: atom_id res chain seq x y z
N MET A 1 6.66 -11.29 -18.57
CA MET A 1 7.09 -11.46 -17.16
C MET A 1 6.91 -10.14 -16.40
N VAL A 2 6.43 -10.21 -15.18
CA VAL A 2 6.21 -9.01 -14.37
C VAL A 2 7.49 -8.67 -13.60
N GLU A 3 7.89 -7.41 -13.67
CA GLU A 3 9.04 -6.89 -12.93
C GLU A 3 8.61 -5.73 -12.05
N VAL A 4 9.03 -5.73 -10.79
CA VAL A 4 8.79 -4.65 -9.85
C VAL A 4 10.10 -3.97 -9.53
N ARG A 5 10.14 -2.63 -9.68
CA ARG A 5 11.32 -1.83 -9.37
C ARG A 5 10.95 -0.75 -8.36
N PHE A 6 11.97 -0.22 -7.67
CA PHE A 6 11.78 0.79 -6.65
C PHE A 6 12.65 2.00 -6.91
N TYR A 7 12.12 3.18 -6.61
CA TYR A 7 12.79 4.45 -6.84
C TYR A 7 12.55 5.37 -5.65
N ASP A 8 13.45 6.30 -5.42
CA ASP A 8 13.25 7.32 -4.39
C ASP A 8 12.17 8.32 -4.83
N THR A 9 12.30 8.83 -6.04
CA THR A 9 11.34 9.79 -6.61
C THR A 9 11.20 9.58 -8.10
N VAL A 10 10.07 10.05 -8.63
CA VAL A 10 9.84 10.25 -10.07
C VAL A 10 9.00 11.51 -10.23
N ASN A 11 8.82 11.97 -11.45
CA ASN A 11 7.91 13.10 -11.70
C ASN A 11 6.51 12.75 -11.23
N ASP A 12 5.87 13.66 -10.52
CA ASP A 12 4.54 13.44 -9.94
C ASP A 12 3.52 12.96 -10.96
N GLU A 13 3.58 13.47 -12.17
CA GLU A 13 2.64 13.12 -13.24
C GLU A 13 2.72 11.65 -13.66
N LEU A 14 3.83 10.97 -13.34
CA LEU A 14 3.98 9.54 -13.63
C LEU A 14 3.30 8.66 -12.58
N LEU A 15 2.99 9.21 -11.40
CA LEU A 15 2.36 8.45 -10.32
C LEU A 15 0.88 8.24 -10.63
N LYS A 16 0.54 7.03 -11.06
CA LYS A 16 -0.83 6.66 -11.47
C LYS A 16 -1.58 5.87 -10.42
N PHE A 17 -0.86 5.28 -9.46
CA PHE A 17 -1.45 4.40 -8.46
C PHE A 17 -0.94 4.78 -7.07
N ALA A 18 -1.75 4.49 -6.06
CA ALA A 18 -1.32 4.49 -4.68
C ALA A 18 -1.63 3.12 -4.08
N VAL A 19 -0.68 2.56 -3.36
CA VAL A 19 -0.86 1.29 -2.64
C VAL A 19 -0.46 1.53 -1.20
N ILE A 20 -1.27 1.07 -0.27
CA ILE A 20 -1.08 1.35 1.14
C ILE A 20 -0.93 0.05 1.93
N ILE A 21 0.27 -0.22 2.41
CA ILE A 21 0.48 -1.28 3.38
C ILE A 21 0.01 -0.73 4.71
N SER A 22 -0.90 -1.45 5.39
CA SER A 22 -1.44 -0.94 6.63
C SER A 22 -1.45 -2.00 7.73
N GLN A 23 -1.39 -1.50 8.97
CA GLN A 23 -1.47 -2.32 10.17
C GLN A 23 -2.42 -1.66 11.15
N SER A 24 -2.97 -2.46 12.05
CA SER A 24 -3.82 -2.01 13.14
C SER A 24 -3.58 -2.93 14.32
N ASN A 25 -3.18 -2.37 15.46
CA ASN A 25 -2.86 -3.14 16.67
C ASN A 25 -1.82 -4.24 16.41
N GLY A 26 -0.82 -3.92 15.58
CA GLY A 26 0.25 -4.87 15.27
C GLY A 26 -0.11 -5.95 14.27
N LYS A 27 -1.30 -5.91 13.71
CA LYS A 27 -1.75 -6.89 12.73
C LYS A 27 -1.80 -6.28 11.34
N TRP A 28 -1.52 -7.09 10.33
CA TRP A 28 -1.63 -6.67 8.93
C TRP A 28 -3.09 -6.50 8.54
N VAL A 29 -3.38 -5.46 7.77
CA VAL A 29 -4.73 -5.19 7.28
C VAL A 29 -4.81 -5.58 5.80
N PHE A 30 -5.70 -6.50 5.48
CA PHE A 30 -5.93 -6.96 4.11
C PHE A 30 -7.39 -6.84 3.75
N CYS A 31 -7.65 -6.75 2.47
CA CYS A 31 -8.99 -6.66 1.91
C CYS A 31 -9.28 -7.87 1.05
N LYS A 32 -10.54 -8.29 1.03
CA LYS A 32 -11.01 -9.35 0.15
C LYS A 32 -12.13 -8.80 -0.72
N HIS A 33 -11.93 -8.85 -2.02
CA HIS A 33 -12.95 -8.44 -2.98
C HIS A 33 -14.10 -9.44 -2.99
N LYS A 34 -15.32 -8.97 -3.20
CA LYS A 34 -16.53 -9.81 -3.19
C LYS A 34 -16.48 -10.98 -4.16
N GLU A 35 -15.82 -10.79 -5.29
CA GLU A 35 -15.79 -11.79 -6.35
C GLU A 35 -14.54 -12.66 -6.36
N ARG A 36 -13.68 -12.53 -5.34
CA ARG A 36 -12.40 -13.26 -5.30
C ARG A 36 -12.19 -13.91 -3.93
N ASP A 37 -11.47 -15.04 -3.93
CA ASP A 37 -11.06 -15.71 -2.70
C ASP A 37 -9.61 -15.40 -2.34
N THR A 38 -9.13 -14.23 -2.78
CA THR A 38 -7.76 -13.80 -2.57
C THR A 38 -7.73 -12.48 -1.81
N TYR A 39 -6.57 -12.18 -1.23
CA TYR A 39 -6.37 -11.01 -0.40
C TYR A 39 -5.44 -10.01 -1.05
N GLU A 40 -5.67 -8.75 -0.74
CA GLU A 40 -4.85 -7.67 -1.28
C GLU A 40 -4.74 -6.52 -0.28
N VAL A 41 -3.67 -5.73 -0.41
CA VAL A 41 -3.58 -4.48 0.34
C VAL A 41 -4.38 -3.42 -0.40
N PRO A 42 -4.92 -2.42 0.31
CA PRO A 42 -5.70 -1.38 -0.34
C PRO A 42 -4.86 -0.55 -1.32
N GLY A 43 -5.50 -0.09 -2.37
CA GLY A 43 -4.86 0.72 -3.37
C GLY A 43 -5.74 0.92 -4.58
N GLY A 44 -5.35 1.83 -5.45
CA GLY A 44 -6.09 2.08 -6.66
C GLY A 44 -5.52 3.23 -7.49
N HIS A 45 -6.26 3.54 -8.54
CA HIS A 45 -5.87 4.54 -9.53
C HIS A 45 -6.08 5.96 -9.04
N ARG A 46 -5.15 6.82 -9.41
CA ARG A 46 -5.27 8.26 -9.21
C ARG A 46 -6.36 8.80 -10.12
N GLU A 47 -7.27 9.57 -9.54
CA GLU A 47 -8.34 10.20 -10.31
C GLU A 47 -7.96 11.63 -10.68
N ALA A 48 -8.65 12.17 -11.69
CA ALA A 48 -8.41 13.54 -12.14
C ALA A 48 -8.63 14.52 -10.99
N GLY A 49 -7.72 15.44 -10.84
CA GLY A 49 -7.80 16.45 -9.78
C GLY A 49 -7.28 16.03 -8.43
N GLU A 50 -6.89 14.75 -8.27
CA GLU A 50 -6.29 14.28 -7.03
C GLU A 50 -4.78 14.42 -7.04
N ASN A 51 -4.18 14.79 -5.91
CA ASN A 51 -2.78 14.50 -5.72
C ASN A 51 -2.66 13.05 -5.22
N ILE A 52 -1.46 12.49 -5.25
CA ILE A 52 -1.30 11.06 -4.97
C ILE A 52 -1.64 10.71 -3.51
N LEU A 53 -1.40 11.62 -2.58
CA LEU A 53 -1.79 11.38 -1.18
C LEU A 53 -3.30 11.33 -1.03
N GLU A 54 -4.03 12.17 -1.75
CA GLU A 54 -5.50 12.12 -1.75
C GLU A 54 -6.01 10.79 -2.29
N THR A 55 -5.36 10.28 -3.35
CA THR A 55 -5.67 8.95 -3.89
C THR A 55 -5.48 7.89 -2.81
N ALA A 56 -4.33 7.93 -2.12
CA ALA A 56 -4.02 6.94 -1.09
C ALA A 56 -5.04 6.96 0.04
N LYS A 57 -5.39 8.14 0.53
CA LYS A 57 -6.37 8.28 1.62
C LYS A 57 -7.75 7.81 1.18
N ARG A 58 -8.16 8.18 -0.02
CA ARG A 58 -9.47 7.77 -0.55
C ARG A 58 -9.56 6.25 -0.67
N GLU A 59 -8.55 5.63 -1.30
CA GLU A 59 -8.54 4.18 -1.46
C GLU A 59 -8.50 3.45 -0.13
N LEU A 60 -7.71 3.95 0.82
CA LEU A 60 -7.64 3.35 2.15
C LEU A 60 -9.01 3.38 2.82
N GLN A 61 -9.69 4.52 2.78
CA GLN A 61 -11.00 4.68 3.37
C GLN A 61 -12.06 3.81 2.67
N GLU A 62 -12.06 3.81 1.34
CA GLU A 62 -13.03 3.02 0.58
C GLU A 62 -12.86 1.52 0.80
N GLU A 63 -11.64 1.04 0.83
CA GLU A 63 -11.39 -0.39 0.83
C GLU A 63 -11.26 -1.00 2.21
N THR A 64 -10.88 -0.22 3.22
CA THR A 64 -10.76 -0.74 4.59
C THR A 64 -11.77 -0.16 5.56
N GLY A 65 -12.40 0.95 5.21
CA GLY A 65 -13.26 1.66 6.15
C GLY A 65 -12.49 2.41 7.23
N ALA A 66 -11.20 2.67 7.01
CA ALA A 66 -10.40 3.40 7.98
C ALA A 66 -10.95 4.81 8.19
N ILE A 67 -11.14 5.19 9.45
CA ILE A 67 -11.63 6.52 9.83
C ILE A 67 -10.48 7.34 10.41
N LYS A 68 -9.70 6.74 11.30
CA LYS A 68 -8.54 7.39 11.92
C LYS A 68 -7.31 6.60 11.60
N PHE A 69 -6.30 7.26 11.06
CA PHE A 69 -5.06 6.63 10.66
C PHE A 69 -3.96 7.65 10.48
N GLU A 70 -2.74 7.21 10.59
CA GLU A 70 -1.56 7.98 10.20
C GLU A 70 -0.99 7.34 8.97
N ILE A 71 -0.68 8.12 7.94
CA ILE A 71 -0.20 7.61 6.67
C ILE A 71 1.07 8.36 6.26
N LYS A 72 2.05 7.61 5.75
CA LYS A 72 3.32 8.19 5.29
C LYS A 72 3.80 7.48 4.03
N PRO A 73 4.47 8.22 3.12
CA PRO A 73 5.03 7.59 1.93
C PRO A 73 6.27 6.76 2.29
N ILE A 74 6.47 5.70 1.53
CA ILE A 74 7.64 4.82 1.70
C ILE A 74 8.61 5.04 0.54
N CYS A 75 8.16 4.75 -0.69
CA CYS A 75 8.96 4.92 -1.90
C CYS A 75 8.07 4.80 -3.12
N VAL A 76 8.63 5.18 -4.26
CA VAL A 76 8.00 4.93 -5.55
C VAL A 76 8.28 3.49 -5.97
N TYR A 77 7.30 2.85 -6.56
CA TYR A 77 7.49 1.54 -7.19
C TYR A 77 7.01 1.59 -8.62
N SER A 78 7.49 0.66 -9.44
CA SER A 78 6.96 0.50 -10.78
C SER A 78 6.68 -0.97 -11.05
N VAL A 79 5.78 -1.19 -11.99
CA VAL A 79 5.45 -2.52 -12.47
C VAL A 79 5.57 -2.51 -13.99
N THR A 80 6.38 -3.43 -14.51
CA THR A 80 6.53 -3.63 -15.94
C THR A 80 6.01 -5.03 -16.25
N GLY A 81 5.29 -5.16 -17.35
CA GLY A 81 4.71 -6.44 -17.76
C GLY A 81 3.19 -6.42 -17.66
N LYS A 82 2.56 -7.37 -18.34
CA LYS A 82 1.10 -7.42 -18.38
C LYS A 82 0.53 -7.99 -17.08
N THR A 83 -0.44 -7.28 -16.53
CA THR A 83 -1.15 -7.67 -15.32
C THR A 83 -2.64 -7.40 -15.53
N ARG A 84 -3.45 -7.64 -14.48
CA ARG A 84 -4.89 -7.33 -14.51
C ARG A 84 -5.16 -5.85 -14.76
N VAL A 85 -4.25 -4.98 -14.31
CA VAL A 85 -4.43 -3.52 -14.37
C VAL A 85 -3.49 -2.85 -15.37
N ASN A 86 -2.67 -3.63 -16.07
CA ASN A 86 -1.72 -3.12 -17.05
C ASN A 86 -1.72 -4.06 -18.24
N ASP A 87 -2.51 -3.74 -19.25
CA ASP A 87 -2.68 -4.59 -20.42
C ASP A 87 -1.66 -4.32 -21.53
N THR A 88 -0.92 -3.21 -21.45
CA THR A 88 0.12 -2.88 -22.45
C THR A 88 1.47 -3.49 -22.12
N GLY A 89 1.72 -3.76 -20.83
CA GLY A 89 3.02 -4.24 -20.37
C GLY A 89 4.05 -3.14 -20.14
N GLU A 90 3.70 -1.88 -20.38
CA GLU A 90 4.62 -0.77 -20.16
C GLU A 90 4.87 -0.55 -18.67
N GLU A 91 6.03 0.04 -18.35
CA GLU A 91 6.33 0.38 -16.96
C GLU A 91 5.35 1.46 -16.47
N THR A 92 4.65 1.17 -15.37
CA THR A 92 3.74 2.11 -14.74
C THR A 92 4.17 2.33 -13.29
N PHE A 93 3.94 3.55 -12.78
CA PHE A 93 4.48 3.97 -11.50
C PHE A 93 3.37 4.23 -10.48
N GLY A 94 3.67 3.87 -9.24
CA GLY A 94 2.81 4.16 -8.12
C GLY A 94 3.62 4.59 -6.91
N LEU A 95 2.93 5.13 -5.92
CA LEU A 95 3.55 5.49 -4.65
C LEU A 95 3.09 4.51 -3.58
N LEU A 96 4.07 3.92 -2.91
CA LEU A 96 3.83 2.99 -1.82
C LEU A 96 3.76 3.75 -0.51
N TYR A 97 2.69 3.53 0.24
CA TYR A 97 2.47 4.16 1.54
C TYR A 97 2.41 3.12 2.64
N PHE A 98 2.63 3.56 3.86
CA PHE A 98 2.31 2.79 5.06
C PHE A 98 1.31 3.57 5.90
N ALA A 99 0.31 2.88 6.44
CA ALA A 99 -0.67 3.49 7.34
C ALA A 99 -0.83 2.67 8.60
N GLU A 100 -0.91 3.36 9.73
CA GLU A 100 -1.32 2.77 10.99
C GLU A 100 -2.76 3.20 11.23
N ILE A 101 -3.68 2.23 11.28
CA ILE A 101 -5.11 2.50 11.42
C ILE A 101 -5.53 2.27 12.85
N THR A 102 -6.20 3.27 13.44
CA THR A 102 -6.65 3.19 14.84
C THR A 102 -8.17 3.06 14.96
N GLU A 103 -8.92 3.40 13.92
CA GLU A 103 -10.37 3.29 13.98
C GLU A 103 -10.93 2.96 12.58
N PHE A 104 -11.86 2.02 12.54
CA PHE A 104 -12.56 1.62 11.32
C PHE A 104 -14.04 1.97 11.40
N THR A 105 -14.67 2.20 10.25
CA THR A 105 -16.12 2.27 10.18
C THR A 105 -16.69 0.86 10.35
N LYS A 106 -17.94 0.79 10.79
CA LYS A 106 -18.61 -0.50 11.00
C LYS A 106 -19.07 -1.14 9.70
N GLU A 107 -19.26 -0.36 8.66
CA GLU A 107 -19.79 -0.84 7.39
C GLU A 107 -18.91 -0.43 6.23
N LEU A 108 -18.66 -1.38 5.32
CA LEU A 108 -17.97 -1.10 4.06
C LEU A 108 -19.00 -0.83 2.96
N HIS A 109 -18.78 0.23 2.21
CA HIS A 109 -19.64 0.61 1.09
C HIS A 109 -18.90 0.51 -0.24
N SER A 110 -17.91 -0.39 -0.33
CA SER A 110 -17.09 -0.56 -1.52
C SER A 110 -17.31 -1.96 -2.10
N GLU A 111 -16.50 -2.29 -3.10
CA GLU A 111 -16.50 -3.62 -3.70
C GLU A 111 -15.88 -4.68 -2.81
N MET A 112 -15.28 -4.29 -1.69
CA MET A 112 -14.65 -5.22 -0.78
C MET A 112 -15.69 -5.92 0.08
N GLU A 113 -15.58 -7.24 0.19
CA GLU A 113 -16.47 -8.04 1.01
C GLU A 113 -16.16 -7.85 2.49
N LYS A 114 -14.87 -7.82 2.81
CA LYS A 114 -14.46 -7.69 4.20
C LYS A 114 -13.03 -7.19 4.32
N VAL A 115 -12.75 -6.65 5.48
CA VAL A 115 -11.40 -6.29 5.92
C VAL A 115 -10.99 -7.34 6.95
N VAL A 116 -9.76 -7.84 6.81
CA VAL A 116 -9.24 -8.89 7.69
C VAL A 116 -7.95 -8.42 8.32
N LEU A 117 -7.84 -8.59 9.64
CA LEU A 117 -6.62 -8.34 10.38
C LEU A 117 -5.90 -9.67 10.59
N MET A 118 -4.66 -9.76 10.14
CA MET A 118 -3.90 -11.01 10.14
C MET A 118 -2.60 -10.86 10.90
N ASP A 119 -2.27 -11.88 11.70
CA ASP A 119 -0.98 -11.96 12.37
C ASP A 119 0.14 -12.31 11.37
N LYS A 120 -0.22 -13.06 10.34
CA LYS A 120 0.70 -13.51 9.30
C LYS A 120 0.19 -13.06 7.94
N LEU A 121 1.12 -12.97 6.98
CA LEU A 121 0.75 -12.64 5.61
C LEU A 121 -0.06 -13.77 4.99
N PRO A 122 -1.01 -13.44 4.10
CA PRO A 122 -1.82 -14.47 3.46
C PRO A 122 -1.01 -15.30 2.46
N GLU A 123 -1.51 -16.46 2.12
CA GLU A 123 -0.93 -17.29 1.07
C GLU A 123 -1.61 -17.06 -0.27
N ASN A 124 -2.87 -16.60 -0.23
CA ASN A 124 -3.70 -16.39 -1.42
C ASN A 124 -3.77 -14.91 -1.77
N TRP A 125 -2.86 -14.48 -2.63
CA TRP A 125 -2.76 -13.07 -3.04
C TRP A 125 -3.53 -12.80 -4.32
N THR A 126 -4.22 -11.67 -4.37
CA THR A 126 -4.82 -11.19 -5.64
C THR A 126 -3.71 -10.81 -6.63
N TYR A 127 -2.61 -10.25 -6.12
CA TYR A 127 -1.48 -9.82 -6.95
C TYR A 127 -0.19 -10.47 -6.45
N PRO A 128 -0.03 -11.79 -6.68
CA PRO A 128 1.10 -12.54 -6.08
C PRO A 128 2.48 -12.14 -6.62
N LEU A 129 2.55 -11.54 -7.80
CA LEU A 129 3.81 -11.13 -8.39
C LEU A 129 4.23 -9.71 -8.00
N ILE A 130 3.35 -8.99 -7.33
CA ILE A 130 3.56 -7.57 -7.02
C ILE A 130 3.54 -7.31 -5.52
N GLN A 131 2.42 -7.56 -4.87
CA GLN A 131 2.21 -7.11 -3.48
C GLN A 131 3.14 -7.74 -2.45
N PRO A 132 3.49 -9.03 -2.53
CA PRO A 132 4.50 -9.56 -1.61
C PRO A 132 5.84 -8.82 -1.70
N LYS A 133 6.22 -8.38 -2.90
CA LYS A 133 7.46 -7.62 -3.09
C LYS A 133 7.38 -6.23 -2.46
N LEU A 134 6.20 -5.61 -2.50
CA LEU A 134 5.99 -4.32 -1.86
C LEU A 134 6.11 -4.43 -0.35
N ILE A 135 5.54 -5.47 0.23
CA ILE A 135 5.64 -5.72 1.67
C ILE A 135 7.07 -6.01 2.08
N GLU A 136 7.78 -6.81 1.30
CA GLU A 136 9.19 -7.09 1.55
C GLU A 136 10.02 -5.81 1.55
N LYS A 137 9.76 -4.92 0.59
CA LYS A 137 10.44 -3.62 0.54
C LYS A 137 10.13 -2.77 1.77
N TYR A 138 8.87 -2.72 2.18
CA TYR A 138 8.48 -2.00 3.40
C TYR A 138 9.24 -2.53 4.61
N LEU A 139 9.32 -3.85 4.76
CA LEU A 139 9.99 -4.46 5.90
C LEU A 139 11.50 -4.16 5.89
N GLN A 140 12.12 -4.15 4.72
CA GLN A 140 13.53 -3.78 4.59
C GLN A 140 13.75 -2.34 5.00
N MET A 141 12.92 -1.42 4.55
CA MET A 141 13.05 -0.01 4.87
C MET A 141 12.72 0.28 6.32
N LYS A 142 11.75 -0.42 6.88
CA LYS A 142 11.40 -0.31 8.29
C LYS A 142 12.57 -0.71 9.18
N ASN A 143 13.20 -1.85 8.89
CA ASN A 143 14.35 -2.32 9.66
C ASN A 143 15.51 -1.34 9.57
N PHE A 144 15.78 -0.80 8.40
CA PHE A 144 16.82 0.20 8.20
C PHE A 144 16.56 1.46 9.03
N VAL A 145 15.32 1.96 9.02
CA VAL A 145 14.93 3.13 9.78
C VAL A 145 15.03 2.87 11.29
N ASP A 146 14.59 1.70 11.73
CA ASP A 146 14.68 1.31 13.14
C ASP A 146 16.15 1.25 13.59
N ASP A 147 17.02 0.67 12.79
CA ASP A 147 18.45 0.61 13.08
C ASP A 147 19.06 2.01 13.15
N THR A 148 18.65 2.88 12.21
CA THR A 148 19.09 4.27 12.19
C THR A 148 18.62 5.00 13.44
N CYS A 149 17.39 4.76 13.87
CA CYS A 149 16.84 5.37 15.08
C CYS A 149 17.62 4.95 16.33
N LEU A 150 18.11 3.72 16.39
CA LEU A 150 18.94 3.26 17.48
C LEU A 150 20.28 4.01 17.55
N LEU A 151 20.80 4.43 16.40
CA LEU A 151 22.08 5.16 16.30
C LEU A 151 21.91 6.66 16.46
N TYR A 152 20.78 7.21 16.06
CA TYR A 152 20.53 8.66 16.01
C TYR A 152 19.19 9.02 16.65
N THR A 153 18.97 8.53 17.87
CA THR A 153 17.68 8.68 18.54
C THR A 153 17.21 10.13 18.68
N SER A 154 18.13 11.05 18.98
CA SER A 154 17.77 12.45 19.16
C SER A 154 17.31 13.08 17.84
N ASP A 155 17.94 12.75 16.74
CA ASP A 155 17.59 13.27 15.44
C ASP A 155 16.25 12.70 14.96
N ALA A 156 16.03 11.42 15.22
CA ALA A 156 14.77 10.78 14.86
C ALA A 156 13.58 11.37 15.63
N ALA A 157 13.81 11.79 16.87
CA ALA A 157 12.77 12.39 17.69
C ALA A 157 12.34 13.79 17.22
N ASP A 158 13.25 14.51 16.55
CA ASP A 158 13.00 15.87 16.09
C ASP A 158 12.18 15.91 14.80
N GLU A 159 12.06 14.82 14.13
CA GLU A 159 11.30 14.70 12.89
C GLU A 159 9.89 14.14 13.14
#